data_87b89015909a28eee2d58f8f7217ee10
#
_entry.id   87b89015909a28eee2d58f8f7217ee10
#
_cell.length_a   1.000
_cell.length_b   1.000
_cell.length_c   1.000
_cell.angle_alpha   90.00
_cell.angle_beta   90.00
_cell.angle_gamma   90.00
#
_symmetry.space_group_name_H-M   'P 1'
#
loop_
_entity.id
_entity.type
_entity.pdbx_description
1 polymer ?
#
loop_
_entity_poly.entity_id
_entity_poly.type
_entity_poly.pdbx_seq_one_letter_code
_entity_poly.pdbx_strand_id
1 'polypeptide(L)'
;MKEMNLSSPNKARKSLREQVESVSIYVVDNLWDQPAIYCGTYKKYNEGSLFGAWLDLRMFDSYEEFMDVCKQLHADEEDPELMFQDYQCFPAEWYSESCMDEEVFDKIIAFIQMDDDKQKAFKAYVSATGDDSISDFEDNYE
;
A
#
# COMPACT_ATOMS: atom_id res chain seq x y z
N MET A 1 29.07 15.34 -23.18
CA MET A 1 28.49 15.03 -22.55
C MET A 1 28.22 15.10 -22.04
N LYS A 2 28.05 15.19 -22.17
CA LYS A 2 27.38 15.01 -21.49
C LYS A 2 26.86 15.17 -20.95
N GLU A 3 26.92 15.32 -21.23
CA GLU A 3 26.13 15.31 -20.52
C GLU A 3 25.44 15.32 -20.19
N MET A 4 25.57 15.53 -20.70
CA MET A 4 24.74 15.35 -20.23
C MET A 4 24.11 15.33 -19.84
N ASN A 5 24.20 15.46 -20.19
CA ASN A 5 23.44 15.27 -19.62
C ASN A 5 23.00 15.14 -19.20
N LEU A 6 23.15 15.32 -19.36
CA LEU A 6 22.69 15.03 -18.78
C LEU A 6 22.11 15.23 -18.23
N SER A 7 21.91 15.57 -18.06
CA SER A 7 21.45 15.56 -17.45
C SER A 7 20.57 15.60 -17.22
N SER A 8 20.60 16.26 -17.08
CA SER A 8 19.40 16.47 -16.64
C SER A 8 18.40 15.35 -16.51
N PRO A 9 18.11 14.69 -17.47
CA PRO A 9 17.23 13.55 -17.32
C PRO A 9 17.68 12.62 -16.22
N ASN A 10 18.92 12.63 -15.96
CA ASN A 10 19.47 11.76 -14.93
C ASN A 10 18.96 12.02 -13.55
N LYS A 11 18.53 13.24 -13.28
CA LYS A 11 18.05 13.50 -11.93
C LYS A 11 16.74 12.82 -11.66
N ALA A 12 16.00 12.47 -12.70
CA ALA A 12 14.80 11.72 -12.54
C ALA A 12 15.08 10.23 -12.54
N ARG A 13 16.32 9.86 -12.69
CA ARG A 13 16.69 8.46 -12.86
C ARG A 13 17.41 7.91 -11.65
N LYS A 14 16.76 8.01 -10.51
CA LYS A 14 17.28 7.33 -9.34
C LYS A 14 17.36 5.85 -9.62
N SER A 15 18.36 5.18 -9.07
CA SER A 15 18.43 3.73 -9.13
C SER A 15 17.26 3.15 -8.36
N LEU A 16 16.92 1.90 -8.63
CA LEU A 16 15.85 1.23 -7.90
C LEU A 16 16.13 1.21 -6.41
N ARG A 17 17.40 1.01 -6.05
CA ARG A 17 17.79 1.04 -4.66
C ARG A 17 17.52 2.40 -4.01
N GLU A 18 17.87 3.48 -4.72
CA GLU A 18 17.62 4.82 -4.22
C GLU A 18 16.13 5.11 -4.08
N GLN A 19 15.33 4.55 -4.97
CA GLN A 19 13.88 4.72 -4.88
C GLN A 19 13.33 4.08 -3.61
N VAL A 20 13.78 2.87 -3.28
CA VAL A 20 13.37 2.23 -2.03
C VAL A 20 13.86 3.05 -0.84
N GLU A 21 15.11 3.51 -0.88
CA GLU A 21 15.65 4.30 0.23
C GLU A 21 14.89 5.59 0.44
N SER A 22 14.39 6.19 -0.62
CA SER A 22 13.65 7.46 -0.52
C SER A 22 12.33 7.31 0.23
N VAL A 23 11.80 6.09 0.32
CA VAL A 23 10.56 5.83 1.03
C VAL A 23 10.77 4.88 2.21
N SER A 24 12.01 4.78 2.70
CA SER A 24 12.40 3.75 3.65
C SER A 24 11.60 3.79 4.96
N ILE A 25 11.16 4.97 5.39
CA ILE A 25 10.38 5.05 6.63
C ILE A 25 9.03 4.35 6.52
N TYR A 26 8.56 4.13 5.30
CA TYR A 26 7.28 3.46 5.05
C TYR A 26 7.44 1.97 4.78
N VAL A 27 8.69 1.50 4.59
CA VAL A 27 8.94 0.09 4.25
C VAL A 27 8.95 -0.73 5.54
N VAL A 28 8.28 -1.88 5.50
CA VAL A 28 8.21 -2.78 6.65
C VAL A 28 9.60 -3.31 6.99
N ASP A 29 9.98 -3.22 8.26
CA ASP A 29 11.25 -3.78 8.76
C ASP A 29 11.18 -5.28 8.90
N ASN A 30 10.05 -5.76 9.40
CA ASN A 30 9.86 -7.18 9.67
C ASN A 30 8.42 -7.52 9.30
N LEU A 31 8.25 -8.37 8.31
CA LEU A 31 6.95 -8.69 7.75
C LEU A 31 6.05 -9.51 8.69
N TRP A 32 6.60 -10.03 9.76
CA TRP A 32 5.86 -10.89 10.67
C TRP A 32 4.71 -10.15 11.33
N ASP A 33 3.48 -10.55 11.02
CA ASP A 33 2.24 -10.00 11.60
C ASP A 33 2.06 -8.48 11.39
N GLN A 34 2.66 -7.91 10.34
CA GLN A 34 2.53 -6.49 10.08
C GLN A 34 1.48 -6.25 9.00
N PRO A 35 0.55 -5.29 9.21
CA PRO A 35 -0.39 -4.93 8.14
C PRO A 35 0.37 -4.19 7.04
N ALA A 36 0.40 -4.80 5.87
CA ALA A 36 1.27 -4.31 4.80
C ALA A 36 0.70 -4.68 3.44
N ILE A 37 1.15 -3.95 2.41
CA ILE A 37 0.79 -4.25 1.04
C ILE A 37 2.04 -4.11 0.18
N TYR A 38 2.21 -5.03 -0.79
CA TYR A 38 3.37 -5.00 -1.66
C TYR A 38 3.03 -4.20 -2.91
N CYS A 39 3.79 -3.14 -3.16
CA CYS A 39 3.52 -2.22 -4.26
C CYS A 39 4.55 -2.37 -5.37
N GLY A 40 4.12 -2.93 -6.51
CA GLY A 40 4.89 -2.99 -7.74
C GLY A 40 4.18 -2.19 -8.82
N THR A 41 4.55 -2.42 -10.08
CA THR A 41 3.83 -1.84 -11.21
C THR A 41 3.62 -2.89 -12.28
N TYR A 42 2.59 -2.70 -13.10
CA TYR A 42 2.31 -3.60 -14.21
C TYR A 42 3.44 -3.59 -15.23
N LYS A 43 4.04 -2.44 -15.47
CA LYS A 43 5.13 -2.35 -16.44
C LYS A 43 6.30 -3.23 -16.02
N LYS A 44 6.75 -3.08 -14.78
CA LYS A 44 7.86 -3.88 -14.28
C LYS A 44 7.53 -5.36 -14.28
N TYR A 45 6.33 -5.69 -13.82
CA TYR A 45 5.89 -7.07 -13.77
C TYR A 45 5.91 -7.70 -15.17
N ASN A 46 5.40 -6.98 -16.16
CA ASN A 46 5.36 -7.48 -17.54
C ASN A 46 6.76 -7.60 -18.14
N GLU A 47 7.73 -6.87 -17.62
CA GLU A 47 9.12 -6.94 -18.06
C GLU A 47 9.92 -7.95 -17.27
N GLY A 48 9.28 -8.69 -16.38
CA GLY A 48 9.95 -9.72 -15.60
C GLY A 48 10.55 -9.26 -14.29
N SER A 49 10.25 -8.03 -13.86
CA SER A 49 10.79 -7.51 -12.61
C SER A 49 9.72 -7.50 -11.51
N LEU A 50 10.08 -8.03 -10.36
CA LEU A 50 9.21 -7.98 -9.18
C LEU A 50 9.58 -6.83 -8.26
N PHE A 51 10.33 -5.84 -8.77
CA PHE A 51 10.72 -4.70 -7.97
C PHE A 51 9.52 -3.99 -7.35
N GLY A 52 9.64 -3.71 -6.09
CA GLY A 52 8.64 -2.99 -5.30
C GLY A 52 9.05 -3.05 -3.86
N ALA A 53 8.12 -2.80 -2.97
CA ALA A 53 8.41 -2.87 -1.55
C ALA A 53 7.13 -3.17 -0.78
N TRP A 54 7.30 -3.80 0.38
CA TRP A 54 6.22 -3.97 1.35
C TRP A 54 6.07 -2.66 2.12
N LEU A 55 4.93 -2.02 1.96
CA LEU A 55 4.63 -0.76 2.63
C LEU A 55 3.83 -1.02 3.89
N ASP A 56 4.29 -0.43 4.99
CA ASP A 56 3.66 -0.60 6.31
C ASP A 56 2.45 0.32 6.39
N LEU A 57 1.26 -0.27 6.39
CA LEU A 57 0.02 0.50 6.36
C LEU A 57 -0.19 1.36 7.61
N ARG A 58 0.52 1.07 8.70
CA ARG A 58 0.43 1.86 9.93
C ARG A 58 1.15 3.21 9.82
N MET A 59 1.96 3.39 8.80
CA MET A 59 2.82 4.57 8.67
C MET A 59 2.18 5.71 7.91
N PHE A 60 0.97 5.53 7.40
CA PHE A 60 0.31 6.53 6.56
C PHE A 60 -0.79 7.26 7.31
N ASP A 61 -0.82 8.59 7.14
CA ASP A 61 -1.85 9.43 7.74
C ASP A 61 -3.04 9.63 6.81
N SER A 62 -2.86 9.44 5.51
CA SER A 62 -3.92 9.68 4.54
C SER A 62 -3.73 8.82 3.29
N TYR A 63 -4.81 8.66 2.54
CA TYR A 63 -4.78 8.00 1.24
C TYR A 63 -3.85 8.72 0.27
N GLU A 64 -3.86 10.05 0.31
CA GLU A 64 -3.02 10.86 -0.56
C GLU A 64 -1.55 10.57 -0.32
N GLU A 65 -1.16 10.50 0.95
CA GLU A 65 0.21 10.16 1.32
C GLU A 65 0.59 8.78 0.81
N PHE A 66 -0.32 7.82 0.98
CA PHE A 66 -0.06 6.44 0.52
C PHE A 66 0.19 6.42 -0.99
N MET A 67 -0.67 7.09 -1.76
CA MET A 67 -0.52 7.10 -3.22
C MET A 67 0.75 7.82 -3.65
N ASP A 68 1.10 8.92 -2.96
CA ASP A 68 2.33 9.65 -3.26
C ASP A 68 3.56 8.78 -3.02
N VAL A 69 3.56 8.03 -1.93
CA VAL A 69 4.68 7.13 -1.60
C VAL A 69 4.80 6.01 -2.63
N CYS A 70 3.66 5.44 -3.05
CA CYS A 70 3.68 4.42 -4.09
C CYS A 70 4.29 4.94 -5.39
N LYS A 71 3.94 6.17 -5.76
CA LYS A 71 4.48 6.77 -6.97
C LYS A 71 5.95 7.10 -6.82
N GLN A 72 6.35 7.57 -5.65
CA GLN A 72 7.75 7.87 -5.37
C GLN A 72 8.61 6.61 -5.44
N LEU A 73 8.09 5.51 -4.92
CA LEU A 73 8.78 4.22 -4.99
C LEU A 73 9.06 3.82 -6.43
N HIS A 74 8.17 4.19 -7.35
CA HIS A 74 8.29 3.86 -8.76
C HIS A 74 8.55 5.09 -9.62
N ALA A 75 9.37 6.01 -9.11
CA ALA A 75 9.64 7.29 -9.77
C ALA A 75 10.41 7.14 -11.08
N ASP A 76 10.97 5.97 -11.37
CA ASP A 76 11.62 5.69 -12.65
C ASP A 76 10.62 5.57 -13.79
N GLU A 77 9.33 5.45 -13.49
CA GLU A 77 8.28 5.44 -14.50
C GLU A 77 7.58 6.78 -14.50
N GLU A 78 7.25 7.27 -15.68
CA GLU A 78 6.62 8.58 -15.80
C GLU A 78 5.23 8.60 -15.19
N ASP A 79 4.49 7.54 -15.43
CA ASP A 79 3.11 7.43 -14.92
C ASP A 79 2.90 5.99 -14.48
N PRO A 80 3.41 5.62 -13.30
CA PRO A 80 3.36 4.22 -12.89
C PRO A 80 1.93 3.74 -12.65
N GLU A 81 1.61 2.63 -13.29
CA GLU A 81 0.34 1.95 -13.07
C GLU A 81 0.58 0.92 -11.97
N LEU A 82 0.10 1.21 -10.78
CA LEU A 82 0.43 0.42 -9.60
C LEU A 82 -0.21 -0.96 -9.64
N MET A 83 0.56 -1.93 -9.20
CA MET A 83 0.12 -3.31 -9.09
C MET A 83 0.40 -3.78 -7.67
N PHE A 84 -0.66 -4.01 -6.91
CA PHE A 84 -0.52 -4.48 -5.53
C PHE A 84 -0.45 -5.99 -5.57
N GLN A 85 0.75 -6.52 -5.46
CA GLN A 85 1.02 -7.93 -5.75
C GLN A 85 0.71 -8.86 -4.59
N ASP A 86 0.65 -8.32 -3.38
CA ASP A 86 0.37 -9.12 -2.19
C ASP A 86 -0.03 -8.20 -1.05
N TYR A 87 -0.63 -8.76 -0.02
CA TYR A 87 -1.08 -7.99 1.13
C TYR A 87 -1.04 -8.85 2.38
N GLN A 88 -1.16 -8.21 3.54
CA GLN A 88 -1.07 -8.91 4.80
C GLN A 88 -1.86 -8.18 5.88
N CYS A 89 -2.60 -8.96 6.67
CA CYS A 89 -3.25 -8.51 7.92
C CYS A 89 -4.41 -7.55 7.75
N PHE A 90 -5.17 -7.66 6.66
CA PHE A 90 -6.48 -7.03 6.56
C PHE A 90 -7.39 -7.94 5.72
N PRO A 91 -8.72 -7.71 5.75
CA PRO A 91 -9.65 -8.61 5.05
C PRO A 91 -9.40 -8.70 3.55
N ALA A 92 -9.43 -9.93 3.04
CA ALA A 92 -9.19 -10.20 1.63
C ALA A 92 -10.18 -9.48 0.71
N GLU A 93 -11.38 -9.24 1.21
CA GLU A 93 -12.42 -8.57 0.44
C GLU A 93 -12.04 -7.15 0.04
N TRP A 94 -11.12 -6.53 0.79
CA TRP A 94 -10.67 -5.17 0.52
C TRP A 94 -9.43 -5.12 -0.34
N TYR A 95 -8.84 -6.27 -0.65
CA TYR A 95 -7.63 -6.33 -1.48
C TYR A 95 -8.00 -6.37 -2.96
N SER A 96 -7.31 -5.59 -3.76
CA SER A 96 -7.37 -5.66 -5.22
C SER A 96 -5.98 -5.45 -5.77
N GLU A 97 -5.62 -6.25 -6.76
CA GLU A 97 -4.32 -6.14 -7.40
C GLU A 97 -4.16 -4.79 -8.12
N SER A 98 -5.23 -4.29 -8.69
CA SER A 98 -5.14 -3.14 -9.60
C SER A 98 -5.69 -1.84 -9.01
N CYS A 99 -6.28 -1.88 -7.83
CA CYS A 99 -7.01 -0.72 -7.35
C CYS A 99 -6.93 -0.60 -5.83
N MET A 100 -6.74 0.61 -5.37
CA MET A 100 -6.90 0.96 -3.97
C MET A 100 -7.48 2.36 -3.97
N ASP A 101 -8.79 2.47 -3.72
CA ASP A 101 -9.41 3.79 -3.65
C ASP A 101 -9.45 4.27 -2.20
N GLU A 102 -9.83 5.53 -2.04
CA GLU A 102 -9.80 6.18 -0.74
C GLU A 102 -10.73 5.51 0.25
N GLU A 103 -11.91 5.10 -0.19
CA GLU A 103 -12.88 4.47 0.69
C GLU A 103 -12.33 3.16 1.26
N VAL A 104 -11.74 2.33 0.41
CA VAL A 104 -11.16 1.06 0.84
C VAL A 104 -9.95 1.30 1.73
N PHE A 105 -9.10 2.26 1.36
CA PHE A 105 -7.94 2.59 2.18
C PHE A 105 -8.37 2.99 3.59
N ASP A 106 -9.37 3.85 3.71
CA ASP A 106 -9.85 4.31 5.00
C ASP A 106 -10.42 3.17 5.84
N LYS A 107 -11.11 2.21 5.20
CA LYS A 107 -11.60 1.03 5.90
C LYS A 107 -10.44 0.18 6.44
N ILE A 108 -9.41 -0.01 5.63
CA ILE A 108 -8.24 -0.78 6.05
C ILE A 108 -7.57 -0.11 7.25
N ILE A 109 -7.37 1.20 7.17
CA ILE A 109 -6.73 1.94 8.27
C ILE A 109 -7.54 1.81 9.55
N ALA A 110 -8.86 1.98 9.46
CA ALA A 110 -9.72 1.84 10.64
C ALA A 110 -9.63 0.43 11.23
N PHE A 111 -9.59 -0.57 10.36
CA PHE A 111 -9.51 -1.96 10.79
C PHE A 111 -8.18 -2.26 11.51
N ILE A 112 -7.05 -1.82 10.93
CA ILE A 112 -5.76 -2.16 11.51
C ILE A 112 -5.49 -1.41 12.82
N GLN A 113 -6.26 -0.36 13.09
CA GLN A 113 -6.18 0.35 14.37
C GLN A 113 -6.97 -0.33 15.47
N MET A 114 -7.80 -1.31 15.14
CA MET A 114 -8.54 -2.08 16.14
C MET A 114 -7.61 -3.07 16.83
N ASP A 115 -7.88 -3.37 18.10
CA ASP A 115 -7.16 -4.46 18.76
C ASP A 115 -7.66 -5.82 18.23
N ASP A 116 -6.99 -6.88 18.63
CA ASP A 116 -7.28 -8.22 18.10
C ASP A 116 -8.73 -8.65 18.37
N ASP A 117 -9.24 -8.37 19.55
CA ASP A 117 -10.61 -8.76 19.91
C ASP A 117 -11.62 -8.02 19.05
N LYS A 118 -11.39 -6.72 18.83
CA LYS A 118 -12.30 -5.93 18.03
C LYS A 118 -12.24 -6.35 16.56
N GLN A 119 -11.05 -6.69 16.05
CA GLN A 119 -10.92 -7.20 14.69
C GLN A 119 -11.71 -8.50 14.52
N LYS A 120 -11.63 -9.40 15.47
CA LYS A 120 -12.40 -10.65 15.43
C LYS A 120 -13.88 -10.37 15.46
N ALA A 121 -14.32 -9.44 16.31
CA ALA A 121 -15.73 -9.07 16.40
C ALA A 121 -16.22 -8.45 15.09
N PHE A 122 -15.39 -7.61 14.45
CA PHE A 122 -15.75 -7.03 13.17
C PHE A 122 -15.91 -8.10 12.09
N LYS A 123 -14.98 -9.05 12.02
CA LYS A 123 -15.07 -10.12 11.03
C LYS A 123 -16.32 -10.96 11.23
N ALA A 124 -16.67 -11.23 12.49
CA ALA A 124 -17.90 -11.97 12.81
C ALA A 124 -19.14 -11.18 12.39
N TYR A 125 -19.13 -9.86 12.63
CA TYR A 125 -20.22 -8.98 12.24
C TYR A 125 -20.43 -9.00 10.72
N VAL A 126 -19.34 -8.87 9.94
CA VAL A 126 -19.41 -8.91 8.48
C VAL A 126 -19.94 -10.26 8.02
N SER A 127 -19.47 -11.35 8.63
CA SER A 127 -19.90 -12.70 8.26
C SER A 127 -21.39 -12.90 8.53
N ALA A 128 -21.89 -12.32 9.61
CA ALA A 128 -23.30 -12.47 10.00
C ALA A 128 -24.25 -11.57 9.23
N THR A 129 -23.81 -10.36 8.86
CA THR A 129 -24.69 -9.35 8.28
C THR A 129 -24.44 -9.09 6.80
N GLY A 130 -23.25 -9.41 6.30
CA GLY A 130 -22.84 -9.03 4.94
C GLY A 130 -22.48 -7.57 4.82
N ASP A 131 -22.47 -6.83 5.93
CA ASP A 131 -22.22 -5.38 5.95
C ASP A 131 -20.82 -5.13 6.49
N ASP A 132 -19.94 -4.54 5.66
CA ASP A 132 -18.57 -4.26 6.05
C ASP A 132 -18.35 -2.79 6.44
N SER A 133 -19.41 -2.08 6.76
CA SER A 133 -19.33 -0.70 7.22
C SER A 133 -18.76 -0.65 8.63
N ILE A 134 -17.60 0.01 8.76
CA ILE A 134 -16.99 0.19 10.07
C ILE A 134 -17.90 1.01 10.99
N SER A 135 -18.53 2.05 10.41
CA SER A 135 -19.41 2.92 11.17
C SER A 135 -20.59 2.15 11.75
N ASP A 136 -21.25 1.32 10.93
CA ASP A 136 -22.36 0.50 11.40
C ASP A 136 -21.93 -0.49 12.45
N PHE A 137 -20.76 -1.10 12.25
CA PHE A 137 -20.21 -2.02 13.23
C PHE A 137 -19.98 -1.32 14.57
N GLU A 138 -19.37 -0.14 14.52
CA GLU A 138 -19.05 0.59 15.76
C GLU A 138 -20.29 1.03 16.52
N ASP A 139 -21.36 1.34 15.80
CA ASP A 139 -22.62 1.69 16.43
C ASP A 139 -23.21 0.50 17.21
N ASN A 140 -22.85 -0.72 16.85
CA ASN A 140 -23.38 -1.94 17.46
C ASN A 140 -22.39 -2.66 18.36
N TYR A 141 -21.14 -2.21 18.39
CA TYR A 141 -20.09 -2.86 19.16
C TYR A 141 -20.10 -2.38 20.60
N GLU A 142 -19.98 -3.32 21.50
CA GLU A 142 -19.93 -2.99 22.93
C GLU A 142 -18.49 -3.03 23.46
#